data_ef85040c1cff898a2f6a58abed1a684f
#
_entry.id   ef85040c1cff898a2f6a58abed1a684f
#
_cell.length_a   1.000
_cell.length_b   1.000
_cell.length_c   1.000
_cell.angle_alpha   90.00
_cell.angle_beta   90.00
_cell.angle_gamma   90.00
#
_symmetry.space_group_name_H-M   'P 1'
#
loop_
_entity.id
_entity.type
_entity.pdbx_description
1 polymer ?
#
loop_
_entity_poly.entity_id
_entity_poly.type
_entity_poly.pdbx_seq_one_letter_code
_entity_poly.pdbx_strand_id
1 'polypeptide(L)'
;MHQVYVDIIVDAIIEQYQTEENFYSAYQIQAADWQAWKEGQFGLDNEVMQKIKNLFTDYEWMLTQKILRQTILFPEKRNLAVSEYKRLKTTIAKKWLQSDLGVVELIPNNKQEQEIAAGYIDLKVTLAYGEWGFEVIITFRLPATIQRQLEGSKVELLDWVNENLMDTYVGE
;
A
#
# COMPACT_ATOMS: atom_id res chain seq x y z
N MET A 1 9.02 17.45 4.52
CA MET A 1 8.12 16.37 5.01
C MET A 1 8.90 15.49 5.97
N HIS A 2 8.27 14.90 6.94
CA HIS A 2 8.97 14.03 7.90
C HIS A 2 9.49 12.75 7.23
N GLN A 3 10.69 12.31 7.60
CA GLN A 3 11.36 11.16 6.98
C GLN A 3 10.51 9.88 6.98
N VAL A 4 9.75 9.63 8.03
CA VAL A 4 8.85 8.46 8.11
C VAL A 4 7.80 8.46 6.99
N TYR A 5 7.23 9.60 6.64
CA TYR A 5 6.34 9.70 5.48
C TYR A 5 7.07 9.39 4.19
N VAL A 6 8.26 9.97 4.03
CA VAL A 6 9.08 9.75 2.84
C VAL A 6 9.36 8.26 2.67
N ASP A 7 9.77 7.58 3.71
CA ASP A 7 10.11 6.15 3.67
C ASP A 7 8.90 5.29 3.28
N ILE A 8 7.73 5.54 3.87
CA ILE A 8 6.51 4.81 3.54
C ILE A 8 6.05 5.12 2.10
N ILE A 9 6.12 6.39 1.68
CA ILE A 9 5.75 6.79 0.31
C ILE A 9 6.69 6.16 -0.71
N VAL A 10 7.99 6.17 -0.48
CA VAL A 10 8.98 5.56 -1.38
C VAL A 10 8.75 4.06 -1.48
N ASP A 11 8.50 3.38 -0.37
CA ASP A 11 8.20 1.95 -0.39
C ASP A 11 6.93 1.65 -1.23
N ALA A 12 5.87 2.44 -1.06
CA ALA A 12 4.65 2.30 -1.85
C ALA A 12 4.87 2.58 -3.34
N ILE A 13 5.74 3.54 -3.67
CA ILE A 13 6.13 3.83 -5.06
C ILE A 13 6.88 2.65 -5.67
N ILE A 14 7.85 2.10 -4.97
CA ILE A 14 8.62 0.94 -5.45
C ILE A 14 7.70 -0.26 -5.66
N GLU A 15 6.76 -0.47 -4.77
CA GLU A 15 5.77 -1.54 -4.89
C GLU A 15 4.89 -1.39 -6.13
N GLN A 16 4.49 -0.17 -6.49
CA GLN A 16 3.56 0.09 -7.59
C GLN A 16 4.24 0.41 -8.92
N TYR A 17 5.42 1.00 -8.89
CA TYR A 17 6.15 1.46 -10.08
C TYR A 17 7.49 0.75 -10.29
N GLN A 18 7.88 -0.15 -9.41
CA GLN A 18 9.14 -0.89 -9.37
C GLN A 18 10.37 -0.02 -9.04
N THR A 19 10.43 1.20 -9.51
CA THR A 19 11.49 2.17 -9.21
C THR A 19 10.91 3.56 -8.97
N GLU A 20 11.62 4.36 -8.19
CA GLU A 20 11.28 5.78 -8.03
C GLU A 20 11.34 6.52 -9.36
N GLU A 21 12.34 6.19 -10.21
CA GLU A 21 12.50 6.80 -11.52
C GLU A 21 11.27 6.62 -12.40
N ASN A 22 10.69 5.43 -12.42
CA ASN A 22 9.45 5.17 -13.17
C ASN A 22 8.31 6.08 -12.71
N PHE A 23 8.22 6.33 -11.41
CA PHE A 23 7.20 7.21 -10.84
C PHE A 23 7.44 8.68 -11.22
N TYR A 24 8.60 9.23 -10.90
CA TYR A 24 8.82 10.65 -11.14
C TYR A 24 8.89 10.98 -12.64
N SER A 25 9.35 10.06 -13.48
CA SER A 25 9.32 10.22 -14.94
C SER A 25 7.88 10.21 -15.49
N ALA A 26 7.03 9.31 -14.99
CA ALA A 26 5.62 9.24 -15.41
C ALA A 26 4.85 10.53 -15.14
N TYR A 27 5.24 11.26 -14.11
CA TYR A 27 4.61 12.53 -13.73
C TYR A 27 5.44 13.75 -14.08
N GLN A 28 6.49 13.59 -14.88
CA GLN A 28 7.35 14.67 -15.37
C GLN A 28 8.00 15.49 -14.23
N ILE A 29 8.31 14.83 -13.11
CA ILE A 29 9.02 15.42 -12.00
C ILE A 29 10.52 15.34 -12.29
N GLN A 30 11.24 16.44 -12.09
CA GLN A 30 12.69 16.43 -12.26
C GLN A 30 13.35 15.61 -11.14
N ALA A 31 14.35 14.80 -11.49
CA ALA A 31 15.07 13.98 -10.52
C ALA A 31 15.66 14.80 -9.36
N ALA A 32 16.15 16.00 -9.66
CA ALA A 32 16.69 16.92 -8.64
C ALA A 32 15.59 17.39 -7.65
N ASP A 33 14.40 17.71 -8.16
CA ASP A 33 13.26 18.14 -7.33
C ASP A 33 12.76 16.99 -6.46
N TRP A 34 12.71 15.78 -7.02
CA TRP A 34 12.37 14.58 -6.28
C TRP A 34 13.32 14.31 -5.13
N GLN A 35 14.64 14.40 -5.39
CA GLN A 35 15.65 14.21 -4.36
C GLN A 35 15.58 15.29 -3.28
N ALA A 36 15.43 16.56 -3.68
CA ALA A 36 15.29 17.68 -2.76
C ALA A 36 14.06 17.53 -1.84
N TRP A 37 12.93 17.00 -2.38
CA TRP A 37 11.76 16.69 -1.57
C TRP A 37 12.06 15.59 -0.55
N LYS A 38 12.73 14.51 -0.95
CA LYS A 38 13.10 13.43 -0.04
C LYS A 38 14.00 13.90 1.10
N GLU A 39 14.85 14.86 0.83
CA GLU A 39 15.75 15.46 1.82
C GLU A 39 15.09 16.56 2.65
N GLY A 40 13.83 16.86 2.39
CA GLY A 40 13.07 17.87 3.13
C GLY A 40 13.44 19.32 2.78
N GLN A 41 14.12 19.54 1.66
CA GLN A 41 14.56 20.87 1.23
C GLN A 41 13.44 21.67 0.57
N PHE A 42 12.59 21.00 -0.23
CA PHE A 42 11.48 21.62 -0.94
C PHE A 42 10.23 20.78 -0.82
N GLY A 43 9.06 21.44 -0.88
CA GLY A 43 7.78 20.81 -1.08
C GLY A 43 7.53 20.50 -2.55
N LEU A 44 6.81 19.44 -2.84
CA LEU A 44 6.24 19.18 -4.16
C LEU A 44 4.96 20.00 -4.32
N ASP A 45 4.59 20.30 -5.57
CA ASP A 45 3.35 21.00 -5.83
C ASP A 45 2.11 20.16 -5.42
N ASN A 46 0.97 20.81 -5.30
CA ASN A 46 -0.26 20.15 -4.83
C ASN A 46 -0.73 19.04 -5.75
N GLU A 47 -0.50 19.17 -7.05
CA GLU A 47 -0.89 18.15 -8.01
C GLU A 47 -0.08 16.86 -7.81
N VAL A 48 1.25 16.98 -7.65
CA VAL A 48 2.12 15.83 -7.37
C VAL A 48 1.79 15.22 -6.01
N MET A 49 1.55 16.04 -4.99
CA MET A 49 1.15 15.54 -3.67
C MET A 49 -0.17 14.77 -3.72
N GLN A 50 -1.11 15.20 -4.56
CA GLN A 50 -2.36 14.45 -4.74
C GLN A 50 -2.12 13.09 -5.42
N LYS A 51 -1.22 13.02 -6.39
CA LYS A 51 -0.81 11.75 -7.01
C LYS A 51 -0.16 10.80 -6.00
N ILE A 52 0.66 11.33 -5.11
CA ILE A 52 1.26 10.55 -4.02
C ILE A 52 0.16 9.99 -3.09
N LYS A 53 -0.79 10.81 -2.68
CA LYS A 53 -1.91 10.35 -1.85
C LYS A 53 -2.75 9.28 -2.55
N ASN A 54 -2.89 9.35 -3.86
CA ASN A 54 -3.64 8.36 -4.64
C ASN A 54 -2.96 6.98 -4.71
N LEU A 55 -1.71 6.86 -4.27
CA LEU A 55 -1.05 5.56 -4.08
C LEU A 55 -1.66 4.77 -2.90
N PHE A 56 -2.37 5.45 -2.03
CA PHE A 56 -2.96 4.91 -0.82
C PHE A 56 -4.48 5.04 -0.87
N THR A 57 -5.19 4.13 -0.22
CA THR A 57 -6.59 4.37 0.13
C THR A 57 -6.67 5.41 1.25
N ASP A 58 -7.84 5.98 1.48
CA ASP A 58 -8.03 6.92 2.58
C ASP A 58 -7.66 6.31 3.93
N TYR A 59 -8.02 5.04 4.13
CA TYR A 59 -7.67 4.31 5.35
C TYR A 59 -6.15 4.10 5.48
N GLU A 60 -5.49 3.70 4.41
CA GLU A 60 -4.04 3.51 4.39
C GLU A 60 -3.31 4.82 4.66
N TRP A 61 -3.77 5.92 4.09
CA TRP A 61 -3.19 7.24 4.36
C TRP A 61 -3.33 7.64 5.83
N MET A 62 -4.50 7.42 6.43
CA MET A 62 -4.72 7.63 7.86
C MET A 62 -3.77 6.76 8.70
N LEU A 63 -3.52 5.52 8.30
CA LEU A 63 -2.62 4.61 8.99
C LEU A 63 -1.16 5.12 8.95
N THR A 64 -0.72 5.69 7.83
CA THR A 64 0.62 6.31 7.75
C THR A 64 0.77 7.44 8.77
N GLN A 65 -0.26 8.25 8.96
CA GLN A 65 -0.26 9.35 9.93
C GLN A 65 -0.17 8.84 11.37
N LYS A 66 -0.84 7.75 11.68
CA LYS A 66 -0.76 7.12 13.01
C LYS A 66 0.64 6.57 13.29
N ILE A 67 1.25 5.94 12.32
CA ILE A 67 2.62 5.42 12.43
C ILE A 67 3.60 6.56 12.64
N LEU A 68 3.46 7.66 11.89
CA LEU A 68 4.29 8.84 12.12
C LEU A 68 4.21 9.32 13.57
N ARG A 69 3.00 9.45 14.12
CA ARG A 69 2.80 9.89 15.50
C ARG A 69 3.48 8.95 16.50
N GLN A 70 3.40 7.64 16.27
CA GLN A 70 4.07 6.66 17.12
C GLN A 70 5.59 6.82 17.08
N THR A 71 6.16 7.12 15.92
CA THR A 71 7.62 7.35 15.80
C THR A 71 8.08 8.68 16.38
N ILE A 72 7.17 9.65 16.55
CA ILE A 72 7.45 10.88 17.29
C ILE A 72 7.54 10.59 18.80
N LEU A 73 6.60 9.78 19.31
CA LEU A 73 6.58 9.37 20.71
C LEU A 73 7.71 8.39 21.04
N PHE A 74 8.05 7.51 20.11
CA PHE A 74 9.07 6.48 20.23
C PHE A 74 10.07 6.59 19.09
N PRO A 75 11.03 7.56 19.15
CA PRO A 75 11.97 7.82 18.06
C PRO A 75 12.83 6.62 17.66
N GLU A 76 13.07 5.70 18.58
CA GLU A 76 13.82 4.47 18.35
C GLU A 76 13.12 3.53 17.35
N LYS A 77 11.83 3.73 17.07
CA LYS A 77 11.05 2.92 16.13
C LYS A 77 11.04 3.47 14.71
N ARG A 78 11.69 4.59 14.45
CA ARG A 78 11.69 5.21 13.09
C ARG A 78 12.15 4.26 11.99
N ASN A 79 13.16 3.47 12.24
CA ASN A 79 13.71 2.52 11.29
C ASN A 79 12.77 1.33 10.99
N LEU A 80 11.76 1.15 11.82
CA LEU A 80 10.77 0.07 11.70
C LEU A 80 9.44 0.55 11.08
N ALA A 81 9.35 1.82 10.71
CA ALA A 81 8.07 2.43 10.29
C ALA A 81 7.45 1.73 9.08
N VAL A 82 8.25 1.41 8.06
CA VAL A 82 7.77 0.72 6.84
C VAL A 82 7.29 -0.69 7.17
N SER A 83 8.10 -1.47 7.88
CA SER A 83 7.74 -2.83 8.31
C SER A 83 6.49 -2.84 9.17
N GLU A 84 6.37 -1.88 10.08
CA GLU A 84 5.22 -1.75 10.97
C GLU A 84 3.96 -1.38 10.21
N TYR A 85 4.06 -0.50 9.22
CA TYR A 85 2.95 -0.15 8.33
C TYR A 85 2.41 -1.39 7.61
N LYS A 86 3.30 -2.16 6.98
CA LYS A 86 2.94 -3.40 6.28
C LYS A 86 2.33 -4.44 7.22
N ARG A 87 2.94 -4.64 8.38
CA ARG A 87 2.44 -5.57 9.39
C ARG A 87 1.05 -5.19 9.89
N LEU A 88 0.82 -3.92 10.18
CA LEU A 88 -0.48 -3.44 10.62
C LEU A 88 -1.55 -3.59 9.54
N LYS A 89 -1.24 -3.30 8.29
CA LYS A 89 -2.16 -3.54 7.18
C LYS A 89 -2.64 -5.00 7.15
N THR A 90 -1.72 -5.96 7.22
CA THR A 90 -2.07 -7.38 7.20
C THR A 90 -2.89 -7.78 8.42
N THR A 91 -2.50 -7.32 9.59
CA THR A 91 -3.20 -7.63 10.86
C THR A 91 -4.63 -7.09 10.84
N ILE A 92 -4.80 -5.85 10.39
CA ILE A 92 -6.11 -5.19 10.32
C ILE A 92 -7.00 -5.89 9.27
N ALA A 93 -6.46 -6.18 8.09
CA ALA A 93 -7.18 -6.88 7.03
C ALA A 93 -7.69 -8.25 7.51
N LYS A 94 -6.84 -9.02 8.18
CA LYS A 94 -7.23 -10.33 8.75
C LYS A 94 -8.37 -10.19 9.75
N LYS A 95 -8.34 -9.16 10.61
CA LYS A 95 -9.43 -8.89 11.55
C LYS A 95 -10.72 -8.51 10.84
N TRP A 96 -10.65 -7.73 9.77
CA TRP A 96 -11.84 -7.39 8.99
C TRP A 96 -12.47 -8.62 8.36
N LEU A 97 -11.67 -9.57 7.88
CA LEU A 97 -12.16 -10.80 7.27
C LEU A 97 -12.75 -11.80 8.27
N GLN A 98 -12.49 -11.63 9.55
CA GLN A 98 -13.17 -12.37 10.62
C GLN A 98 -14.60 -11.88 10.87
N SER A 99 -14.93 -10.68 10.40
CA SER A 99 -16.24 -10.08 10.47
C SER A 99 -17.08 -10.47 9.25
N ASP A 100 -18.39 -10.61 9.43
CA ASP A 100 -19.35 -10.86 8.33
C ASP A 100 -19.40 -9.69 7.32
N LEU A 101 -18.86 -8.54 7.69
CA LEU A 101 -18.81 -7.33 6.86
C LEU A 101 -17.56 -7.25 6.00
N GLY A 102 -16.57 -8.10 6.26
CA GLY A 102 -15.32 -8.12 5.52
C GLY A 102 -15.43 -8.86 4.19
N VAL A 103 -14.91 -8.26 3.11
CA VAL A 103 -14.90 -8.84 1.77
C VAL A 103 -13.49 -8.78 1.21
N VAL A 104 -13.05 -9.87 0.58
CA VAL A 104 -11.77 -9.93 -0.12
C VAL A 104 -11.98 -10.18 -1.60
N GLU A 105 -11.26 -9.45 -2.45
CA GLU A 105 -11.32 -9.56 -3.90
C GLU A 105 -9.92 -9.58 -4.50
N LEU A 106 -9.74 -10.36 -5.56
CA LEU A 106 -8.56 -10.28 -6.41
C LEU A 106 -8.85 -9.38 -7.60
N ILE A 107 -7.97 -8.42 -7.83
CA ILE A 107 -8.05 -7.53 -8.98
C ILE A 107 -6.89 -7.86 -9.89
N PRO A 108 -7.14 -8.55 -11.03
CA PRO A 108 -6.09 -8.81 -12.00
C PRO A 108 -5.65 -7.49 -12.64
N ASN A 109 -4.35 -7.36 -12.87
CA ASN A 109 -3.82 -6.20 -13.55
C ASN A 109 -4.04 -6.32 -15.07
N ASN A 110 -5.18 -5.85 -15.55
CA ASN A 110 -5.53 -5.77 -16.97
C ASN A 110 -5.20 -4.41 -17.59
N LYS A 111 -4.49 -3.53 -16.89
CA LYS A 111 -4.12 -2.23 -17.44
C LYS A 111 -2.98 -2.42 -18.45
N GLN A 112 -3.34 -2.63 -19.70
CA GLN A 112 -2.43 -2.66 -20.83
C GLN A 112 -1.63 -1.36 -21.02
N GLU A 113 -1.97 -0.33 -20.29
CA GLU A 113 -1.39 1.00 -20.43
C GLU A 113 -0.09 1.21 -19.62
N GLN A 114 0.26 0.28 -18.75
CA GLN A 114 1.49 0.36 -17.97
C GLN A 114 2.29 -0.91 -18.15
N GLU A 115 3.17 -0.92 -19.16
CA GLU A 115 4.13 -2.00 -19.42
C GLU A 115 4.99 -2.38 -18.21
N ILE A 116 5.03 -1.52 -17.20
CA ILE A 116 5.89 -1.63 -16.02
C ILE A 116 5.34 -2.64 -15.01
N ALA A 117 4.07 -2.97 -15.07
CA ALA A 117 3.40 -3.70 -14.01
C ALA A 117 2.94 -5.11 -14.41
N ALA A 118 3.51 -5.66 -15.50
CA ALA A 118 3.31 -7.05 -15.86
C ALA A 118 3.91 -7.94 -14.78
N GLY A 119 3.08 -8.73 -14.08
CA GLY A 119 3.55 -9.72 -13.12
C GLY A 119 3.10 -9.50 -11.67
N TYR A 120 2.08 -8.69 -11.41
CA TYR A 120 1.48 -8.58 -10.09
C TYR A 120 -0.04 -8.70 -10.11
N ILE A 121 -0.61 -8.96 -8.94
CA ILE A 121 -2.04 -9.01 -8.70
C ILE A 121 -2.35 -8.21 -7.44
N ASP A 122 -3.47 -7.49 -7.44
CA ASP A 122 -3.90 -6.73 -6.28
C ASP A 122 -4.94 -7.50 -5.47
N LEU A 123 -4.70 -7.61 -4.18
CA LEU A 123 -5.65 -8.13 -3.20
C LEU A 123 -6.32 -6.94 -2.51
N LYS A 124 -7.63 -6.82 -2.67
CA LYS A 124 -8.43 -5.75 -2.08
C LYS A 124 -9.25 -6.31 -0.93
N VAL A 125 -9.06 -5.76 0.26
CA VAL A 125 -9.86 -6.08 1.44
C VAL A 125 -10.72 -4.87 1.80
N THR A 126 -12.02 -5.08 1.87
CA THR A 126 -13.01 -4.05 2.17
C THR A 126 -13.77 -4.41 3.43
N LEU A 127 -13.95 -3.47 4.33
CA LEU A 127 -14.91 -3.55 5.41
C LEU A 127 -16.09 -2.62 5.07
N ALA A 128 -17.21 -3.20 4.69
CA ALA A 128 -18.39 -2.48 4.24
C ALA A 128 -19.51 -2.59 5.27
N TYR A 129 -20.04 -1.46 5.70
CA TYR A 129 -21.12 -1.42 6.68
C TYR A 129 -22.51 -1.50 6.04
N GLY A 130 -22.59 -1.70 4.72
CA GLY A 130 -23.87 -1.74 4.00
C GLY A 130 -24.55 -0.38 3.87
N GLU A 131 -23.97 0.64 4.43
CA GLU A 131 -24.47 2.01 4.40
C GLU A 131 -23.76 2.80 3.31
N TRP A 132 -24.43 3.76 2.77
CA TRP A 132 -23.93 4.62 1.71
C TRP A 132 -22.63 5.35 2.11
N GLY A 133 -21.54 5.07 1.39
CA GLY A 133 -20.23 5.71 1.61
C GLY A 133 -19.47 5.24 2.86
N PHE A 134 -20.01 4.31 3.65
CA PHE A 134 -19.35 3.81 4.85
C PHE A 134 -18.63 2.49 4.54
N GLU A 135 -17.49 2.62 3.88
CA GLU A 135 -16.59 1.49 3.67
C GLU A 135 -15.14 1.97 3.85
N VAL A 136 -14.29 1.05 4.28
CA VAL A 136 -12.85 1.26 4.38
C VAL A 136 -12.12 0.15 3.62
N ILE A 137 -11.02 0.49 2.96
CA ILE A 137 -10.35 -0.37 2.00
C ILE A 137 -8.86 -0.44 2.30
N ILE A 138 -8.31 -1.66 2.26
CA ILE A 138 -6.87 -1.90 2.29
C ILE A 138 -6.51 -2.72 1.05
N THR A 139 -5.42 -2.37 0.39
CA THR A 139 -4.94 -3.08 -0.80
C THR A 139 -3.53 -3.65 -0.56
N PHE A 140 -3.28 -4.80 -1.18
CA PHE A 140 -1.97 -5.46 -1.15
C PHE A 140 -1.58 -5.80 -2.57
N ARG A 141 -0.35 -5.45 -2.95
CA ARG A 141 0.20 -5.85 -4.24
C ARG A 141 1.05 -7.09 -4.06
N LEU A 142 0.67 -8.16 -4.74
CA LEU A 142 1.29 -9.47 -4.61
C LEU A 142 1.88 -9.93 -5.95
N PRO A 143 2.94 -10.75 -5.95
CA PRO A 143 3.47 -11.31 -7.19
C PRO A 143 2.42 -12.12 -7.94
N ALA A 144 2.35 -12.00 -9.26
CA ALA A 144 1.40 -12.77 -10.09
C ALA A 144 1.65 -14.29 -10.04
N THR A 145 2.85 -14.71 -9.66
CA THR A 145 3.20 -16.12 -9.51
C THR A 145 2.34 -16.87 -8.50
N ILE A 146 1.74 -16.14 -7.52
CA ILE A 146 0.84 -16.73 -6.54
C ILE A 146 -0.61 -16.79 -7.02
N GLN A 147 -0.92 -16.28 -8.21
CA GLN A 147 -2.29 -16.23 -8.74
C GLN A 147 -2.96 -17.60 -8.72
N ARG A 148 -2.24 -18.64 -9.11
CA ARG A 148 -2.78 -20.01 -9.09
C ARG A 148 -3.16 -20.51 -7.70
N GLN A 149 -2.47 -20.03 -6.67
CA GLN A 149 -2.81 -20.35 -5.28
C GLN A 149 -4.02 -19.58 -4.79
N LEU A 150 -4.32 -18.43 -5.45
CA LEU A 150 -5.41 -17.53 -5.10
C LEU A 150 -6.66 -17.77 -5.94
N GLU A 151 -6.54 -18.42 -7.09
CA GLU A 151 -7.65 -18.79 -7.96
C GLU A 151 -8.41 -19.96 -7.36
N GLY A 152 -9.38 -19.63 -6.50
CA GLY A 152 -10.24 -20.60 -5.85
C GLY A 152 -11.57 -19.98 -5.48
N SER A 153 -12.35 -20.66 -4.65
CA SER A 153 -13.55 -20.08 -4.06
C SER A 153 -13.21 -18.95 -3.09
N LYS A 154 -14.19 -18.09 -2.76
CA LYS A 154 -13.97 -17.04 -1.75
C LYS A 154 -13.47 -17.59 -0.41
N VAL A 155 -13.88 -18.78 -0.05
CA VAL A 155 -13.45 -19.47 1.18
C VAL A 155 -11.96 -19.81 1.10
N GLU A 156 -11.51 -20.35 -0.02
CA GLU A 156 -10.09 -20.67 -0.24
C GLU A 156 -9.22 -19.41 -0.23
N LEU A 157 -9.71 -18.32 -0.81
CA LEU A 157 -9.00 -17.03 -0.79
C LEU A 157 -8.87 -16.48 0.63
N LEU A 158 -9.94 -16.55 1.43
CA LEU A 158 -9.90 -16.14 2.83
C LEU A 158 -8.94 -16.97 3.65
N ASP A 159 -8.93 -18.28 3.46
CA ASP A 159 -8.01 -19.19 4.13
C ASP A 159 -6.57 -18.89 3.74
N TRP A 160 -6.31 -18.69 2.45
CA TRP A 160 -5.01 -18.31 1.97
C TRP A 160 -4.51 -17.00 2.59
N VAL A 161 -5.36 -15.97 2.63
CA VAL A 161 -5.02 -14.67 3.24
C VAL A 161 -4.67 -14.85 4.72
N ASN A 162 -5.43 -15.65 5.45
CA ASN A 162 -5.19 -15.88 6.87
C ASN A 162 -3.88 -16.62 7.13
N GLU A 163 -3.46 -17.51 6.25
CA GLU A 163 -2.28 -18.33 6.42
C GLU A 163 -1.01 -17.72 5.83
N ASN A 164 -1.10 -17.00 4.71
CA ASN A 164 0.06 -16.67 3.89
C ASN A 164 0.33 -15.18 3.68
N LEU A 165 -0.66 -14.30 3.90
CA LEU A 165 -0.51 -12.88 3.54
C LEU A 165 0.67 -12.21 4.27
N MET A 166 0.86 -12.50 5.54
CA MET A 166 1.95 -11.93 6.33
C MET A 166 3.30 -12.31 5.72
N ASP A 167 3.49 -13.59 5.44
CA ASP A 167 4.76 -14.11 4.91
C ASP A 167 5.03 -13.61 3.49
N THR A 168 3.99 -13.47 2.68
CA THR A 168 4.12 -13.00 1.30
C THR A 168 4.33 -11.50 1.19
N TYR A 169 3.66 -10.71 2.04
CA TYR A 169 3.66 -9.25 1.93
C TYR A 169 4.69 -8.57 2.84
N VAL A 170 4.92 -9.09 4.04
CA VAL A 170 5.78 -8.48 5.06
C VAL A 170 7.12 -9.18 5.17
N GLY A 171 7.23 -10.40 4.71
CA GLY A 171 8.33 -11.35 4.95
C GLY A 171 9.66 -11.05 4.23
N GLU A 172 9.89 -9.83 3.79
CA GLU A 172 11.19 -9.42 3.24
C GLU A 172 11.90 -8.43 4.15
#